data_e2ac0f2e87b000f1b4fe9487428d2386
#
_entry.id   e2ac0f2e87b000f1b4fe9487428d2386
#
_cell.length_a   1.000
_cell.length_b   1.000
_cell.length_c   1.000
_cell.angle_alpha   90.00
_cell.angle_beta   90.00
_cell.angle_gamma   90.00
#
_symmetry.space_group_name_H-M   'P 1'
#
loop_
_entity.id
_entity.type
_entity.pdbx_description
1 polymer ?
#
loop_
_entity_poly.entity_id
_entity_poly.type
_entity_poly.pdbx_seq_one_letter_code
_entity_poly.pdbx_strand_id
1 'polypeptide(L)'
;MPKFGADGDVIEINLTTIKVKNFDNTITTIPTYSFISDSFKNWRGMEESGGRRIKRAINIKVGSILFCNNDMLDKFSKINLISTYIQDKQHEIEAYNKTEKVDASMLINGRKMTNIGVFRIYVEMFLANNSNINNSLTYMVRQLQPTENGLPIEIYAFSKVKEWKGFEQVVADLFDHILAAAPEFELEVFQNPAGSDFNQLIN
;
A
#
# COMPACT_ATOMS: atom_id res chain seq x y z
N MET A 1 -0.93 25.98 1.08
CA MET A 1 0.41 26.59 0.79
C MET A 1 1.35 26.28 1.95
N PRO A 2 2.17 25.20 1.84
CA PRO A 2 3.03 24.74 2.95
C PRO A 2 4.03 25.80 3.45
N LYS A 3 4.57 26.61 2.53
CA LYS A 3 5.54 27.67 2.85
C LYS A 3 5.00 28.67 3.91
N PHE A 4 3.69 28.86 3.96
CA PHE A 4 3.04 29.77 4.90
C PHE A 4 2.28 29.04 6.01
N GLY A 5 2.39 27.71 6.10
CA GLY A 5 1.63 26.90 7.05
C GLY A 5 0.10 26.95 6.81
N ALA A 6 -0.32 27.29 5.59
CA ALA A 6 -1.74 27.41 5.26
C ALA A 6 -2.25 26.09 4.67
N ASP A 7 -3.18 25.45 5.40
CA ASP A 7 -3.88 24.23 5.00
C ASP A 7 -5.32 24.28 5.52
N GLY A 8 -6.24 24.70 4.65
CA GLY A 8 -7.64 24.94 5.02
C GLY A 8 -8.41 25.70 3.95
N ASP A 9 -9.49 26.36 4.36
CA ASP A 9 -10.41 27.04 3.48
C ASP A 9 -10.09 28.54 3.37
N VAL A 10 -10.15 29.06 2.15
CA VAL A 10 -10.04 30.52 1.91
C VAL A 10 -11.31 31.18 2.40
N ILE A 11 -11.21 32.06 3.39
CA ILE A 11 -12.36 32.76 3.98
C ILE A 11 -12.47 34.22 3.51
N GLU A 12 -11.36 34.81 3.05
CA GLU A 12 -11.35 36.21 2.60
C GLU A 12 -10.26 36.44 1.55
N ILE A 13 -10.58 37.15 0.50
CA ILE A 13 -9.64 37.58 -0.53
C ILE A 13 -9.71 39.10 -0.66
N ASN A 14 -8.61 39.78 -0.33
CA ASN A 14 -8.43 41.22 -0.49
C ASN A 14 -7.40 41.52 -1.58
N LEU A 15 -7.26 42.78 -1.93
CA LEU A 15 -6.29 43.22 -2.94
C LEU A 15 -4.85 42.82 -2.58
N THR A 16 -4.48 42.87 -1.31
CA THR A 16 -3.11 42.65 -0.82
C THR A 16 -2.93 41.37 -0.03
N THR A 17 -4.00 40.80 0.50
CA THR A 17 -3.95 39.62 1.37
C THR A 17 -5.09 38.64 1.13
N ILE A 18 -4.81 37.36 1.38
CA ILE A 18 -5.77 36.26 1.41
C ILE A 18 -5.73 35.64 2.80
N LYS A 19 -6.89 35.45 3.44
CA LYS A 19 -7.00 34.76 4.73
C LYS A 19 -7.48 33.34 4.52
N VAL A 20 -6.74 32.39 5.08
CA VAL A 20 -7.04 30.97 5.08
C VAL A 20 -7.36 30.55 6.52
N LYS A 21 -8.55 29.99 6.74
CA LYS A 21 -8.88 29.30 7.97
C LYS A 21 -8.37 27.87 7.88
N ASN A 22 -7.33 27.57 8.63
CA ASN A 22 -6.72 26.27 8.69
C ASN A 22 -7.62 25.23 9.38
N PHE A 23 -7.39 23.95 9.14
CA PHE A 23 -8.14 22.85 9.74
C PHE A 23 -7.96 22.74 11.27
N ASP A 24 -6.91 23.35 11.84
CA ASP A 24 -6.69 23.51 13.28
C ASP A 24 -7.41 24.74 13.88
N ASN A 25 -8.29 25.41 13.11
CA ASN A 25 -9.02 26.64 13.44
C ASN A 25 -8.16 27.91 13.57
N THR A 26 -6.88 27.89 13.26
CA THR A 26 -6.05 29.09 13.14
C THR A 26 -6.32 29.82 11.82
N ILE A 27 -5.97 31.12 11.76
CA ILE A 27 -6.08 31.90 10.53
C ILE A 27 -4.70 32.34 10.08
N THR A 28 -4.32 31.91 8.86
CA THR A 28 -3.10 32.36 8.20
C THR A 28 -3.42 33.45 7.18
N THR A 29 -2.73 34.59 7.27
CA THR A 29 -2.83 35.69 6.29
C THR A 29 -1.65 35.61 5.35
N ILE A 30 -1.92 35.53 4.04
CA ILE A 30 -0.92 35.35 2.99
C ILE A 30 -0.99 36.55 2.04
N PRO A 31 0.16 37.13 1.65
CA PRO A 31 0.20 38.17 0.61
C PRO A 31 -0.37 37.63 -0.73
N THR A 32 -1.25 38.40 -1.39
CA THR A 32 -1.91 37.95 -2.63
C THR A 32 -0.91 37.62 -3.72
N TYR A 33 0.21 38.36 -3.82
CA TYR A 33 1.25 38.10 -4.84
C TYR A 33 1.88 36.70 -4.69
N SER A 34 1.86 36.10 -3.50
CA SER A 34 2.43 34.76 -3.29
C SER A 34 1.65 33.66 -4.01
N PHE A 35 0.37 33.90 -4.33
CA PHE A 35 -0.42 32.98 -5.16
C PHE A 35 -0.05 33.03 -6.64
N ILE A 36 0.71 34.06 -7.07
CA ILE A 36 1.22 34.20 -8.44
C ILE A 36 2.63 33.62 -8.50
N SER A 37 3.45 33.81 -7.46
CA SER A 37 4.87 33.44 -7.46
C SER A 37 5.15 32.02 -6.92
N ASP A 38 4.30 31.50 -6.06
CA ASP A 38 4.49 30.20 -5.39
C ASP A 38 3.44 29.17 -5.86
N SER A 39 3.81 27.88 -5.83
CA SER A 39 2.86 26.80 -6.10
C SER A 39 1.99 26.50 -4.88
N PHE A 40 0.74 26.15 -5.13
CA PHE A 40 -0.19 25.68 -4.10
C PHE A 40 -1.02 24.49 -4.59
N LYS A 41 -1.53 23.68 -3.66
CA LYS A 41 -2.46 22.59 -3.98
C LYS A 41 -3.89 23.06 -3.73
N ASN A 42 -4.74 22.86 -4.74
CA ASN A 42 -6.17 23.07 -4.61
C ASN A 42 -6.86 21.70 -4.45
N TRP A 43 -7.53 21.48 -3.32
CA TRP A 43 -8.22 20.23 -3.02
C TRP A 43 -9.56 20.07 -3.74
N ARG A 44 -10.12 21.13 -4.32
CA ARG A 44 -11.38 21.07 -5.06
C ARG A 44 -11.35 20.01 -6.17
N GLY A 45 -10.25 19.90 -6.91
CA GLY A 45 -10.09 18.87 -7.93
C GLY A 45 -10.15 17.44 -7.36
N MET A 46 -9.71 17.23 -6.12
CA MET A 46 -9.86 15.94 -5.45
C MET A 46 -11.32 15.70 -5.04
N GLU A 47 -12.01 16.71 -4.50
CA GLU A 47 -13.41 16.59 -4.10
C GLU A 47 -14.34 16.35 -5.28
N GLU A 48 -14.06 16.96 -6.43
CA GLU A 48 -14.80 16.77 -7.68
C GLU A 48 -14.41 15.47 -8.41
N SER A 49 -13.26 14.87 -8.07
CA SER A 49 -12.77 13.64 -8.69
C SER A 49 -13.50 12.38 -8.20
N GLY A 50 -13.25 11.25 -8.88
CA GLY A 50 -13.77 9.94 -8.52
C GLY A 50 -13.21 9.32 -7.23
N GLY A 51 -12.25 9.98 -6.52
CA GLY A 51 -11.73 9.42 -5.28
C GLY A 51 -10.55 10.14 -4.67
N ARG A 52 -10.35 9.92 -3.37
CA ARG A 52 -9.20 10.40 -2.61
C ARG A 52 -8.10 9.35 -2.59
N ARG A 53 -6.88 9.74 -2.96
CA ARG A 53 -5.76 8.82 -3.12
C ARG A 53 -5.27 8.24 -1.79
N ILE A 54 -5.15 6.92 -1.75
CA ILE A 54 -4.40 6.16 -0.76
C ILE A 54 -3.03 5.87 -1.37
N LYS A 55 -1.96 6.22 -0.64
CA LYS A 55 -0.58 5.91 -1.02
C LYS A 55 0.21 5.67 0.26
N ARG A 56 0.26 4.43 0.71
CA ARG A 56 1.03 3.98 1.89
C ARG A 56 1.76 2.68 1.57
N ALA A 57 2.88 2.45 2.24
CA ALA A 57 3.61 1.19 2.16
C ALA A 57 3.65 0.49 3.52
N ILE A 58 3.70 -0.83 3.48
CA ILE A 58 4.14 -1.67 4.59
C ILE A 58 5.53 -2.19 4.26
N ASN A 59 6.41 -2.26 5.24
CA ASN A 59 7.75 -2.76 5.04
C ASN A 59 7.81 -4.23 5.45
N ILE A 60 8.24 -5.10 4.53
CA ILE A 60 8.40 -6.53 4.77
C ILE A 60 9.87 -6.83 5.04
N LYS A 61 10.14 -7.61 6.09
CA LYS A 61 11.47 -8.09 6.43
C LYS A 61 12.01 -8.96 5.30
N VAL A 62 13.12 -8.57 4.69
CA VAL A 62 13.68 -9.26 3.51
C VAL A 62 13.92 -10.75 3.78
N GLY A 63 14.38 -11.10 4.99
CA GLY A 63 14.63 -12.48 5.38
C GLY A 63 13.40 -13.40 5.45
N SER A 64 12.19 -12.84 5.43
CA SER A 64 10.94 -13.61 5.38
C SER A 64 10.45 -13.89 3.95
N ILE A 65 11.16 -13.41 2.92
CA ILE A 65 10.78 -13.63 1.52
C ILE A 65 11.33 -14.99 1.08
N LEU A 66 10.44 -15.92 0.73
CA LEU A 66 10.76 -17.30 0.41
C LEU A 66 10.12 -17.72 -0.91
N PHE A 67 10.72 -18.73 -1.58
CA PHE A 67 9.99 -19.49 -2.57
C PHE A 67 8.91 -20.35 -1.90
N CYS A 68 7.72 -20.37 -2.49
CA CYS A 68 6.64 -21.21 -1.98
C CYS A 68 6.99 -22.69 -2.12
N ASN A 69 6.85 -23.44 -1.03
CA ASN A 69 6.83 -24.90 -1.02
C ASN A 69 5.38 -25.41 -1.20
N ASN A 70 5.20 -26.72 -1.30
CA ASN A 70 3.89 -27.31 -1.53
C ASN A 70 2.91 -27.03 -0.39
N ASP A 71 3.35 -27.08 0.88
CA ASP A 71 2.49 -26.82 2.05
C ASP A 71 1.97 -25.37 2.03
N MET A 72 2.82 -24.42 1.64
CA MET A 72 2.41 -23.02 1.46
C MET A 72 1.39 -22.90 0.33
N LEU A 73 1.62 -23.53 -0.83
CA LEU A 73 0.70 -23.47 -1.96
C LEU A 73 -0.64 -24.13 -1.62
N ASP A 74 -0.65 -25.23 -0.89
CA ASP A 74 -1.86 -25.89 -0.40
C ASP A 74 -2.61 -25.01 0.61
N LYS A 75 -1.90 -24.30 1.47
CA LYS A 75 -2.49 -23.30 2.38
C LYS A 75 -3.11 -22.15 1.60
N PHE A 76 -2.36 -21.57 0.65
CA PHE A 76 -2.80 -20.40 -0.10
C PHE A 76 -3.96 -20.73 -1.05
N SER A 77 -4.04 -21.94 -1.60
CA SER A 77 -5.15 -22.39 -2.43
C SER A 77 -6.51 -22.42 -1.72
N LYS A 78 -6.51 -22.46 -0.37
CA LYS A 78 -7.71 -22.39 0.47
C LYS A 78 -8.20 -20.95 0.69
N ILE A 79 -7.43 -19.94 0.32
CA ILE A 79 -7.83 -18.54 0.41
C ILE A 79 -8.75 -18.23 -0.78
N ASN A 80 -10.06 -18.11 -0.52
CA ASN A 80 -11.08 -17.95 -1.55
C ASN A 80 -10.74 -16.89 -2.60
N LEU A 81 -10.15 -15.79 -2.15
CA LEU A 81 -9.85 -14.62 -2.99
C LEU A 81 -8.82 -14.91 -4.09
N ILE A 82 -7.89 -15.82 -3.85
CA ILE A 82 -6.75 -16.12 -4.74
C ILE A 82 -6.67 -17.58 -5.16
N SER A 83 -7.62 -18.43 -4.78
CA SER A 83 -7.57 -19.87 -5.07
C SER A 83 -7.41 -20.15 -6.57
N THR A 84 -8.20 -19.52 -7.41
CA THR A 84 -8.11 -19.67 -8.88
C THR A 84 -6.75 -19.19 -9.41
N TYR A 85 -6.27 -18.03 -8.92
CA TYR A 85 -4.96 -17.52 -9.30
C TYR A 85 -3.83 -18.51 -8.98
N ILE A 86 -3.87 -19.13 -7.77
CA ILE A 86 -2.85 -20.11 -7.37
C ILE A 86 -2.84 -21.29 -8.34
N GLN A 87 -4.01 -21.86 -8.65
CA GLN A 87 -4.14 -23.01 -9.56
C GLN A 87 -3.63 -22.67 -10.97
N ASP A 88 -4.08 -21.56 -11.54
CA ASP A 88 -3.69 -21.14 -12.87
C ASP A 88 -2.17 -20.89 -12.94
N LYS A 89 -1.61 -20.24 -11.91
CA LYS A 89 -0.19 -19.94 -11.85
C LYS A 89 0.68 -21.16 -11.64
N GLN A 90 0.22 -22.16 -10.89
CA GLN A 90 0.91 -23.45 -10.77
C GLN A 90 0.95 -24.15 -12.14
N HIS A 91 -0.16 -24.25 -12.84
CA HIS A 91 -0.20 -24.86 -14.17
C HIS A 91 0.71 -24.14 -15.17
N GLU A 92 0.71 -22.80 -15.19
CA GLU A 92 1.61 -22.02 -16.04
C GLU A 92 3.08 -22.33 -15.75
N ILE A 93 3.46 -22.35 -14.47
CA ILE A 93 4.83 -22.60 -14.03
C ILE A 93 5.27 -24.03 -14.36
N GLU A 94 4.41 -25.02 -14.10
CA GLU A 94 4.68 -26.42 -14.41
C GLU A 94 4.87 -26.65 -15.92
N ALA A 95 3.98 -26.08 -16.75
CA ALA A 95 4.08 -26.15 -18.19
C ALA A 95 5.40 -25.54 -18.70
N TYR A 96 5.77 -24.37 -18.19
CA TYR A 96 7.02 -23.71 -18.53
C TYR A 96 8.24 -24.57 -18.14
N ASN A 97 8.31 -25.01 -16.88
CA ASN A 97 9.44 -25.77 -16.36
C ASN A 97 9.60 -27.12 -17.09
N LYS A 98 8.49 -27.75 -17.50
CA LYS A 98 8.50 -28.96 -18.29
C LYS A 98 9.04 -28.73 -19.71
N THR A 99 8.61 -27.63 -20.35
CA THR A 99 9.06 -27.25 -21.70
C THR A 99 10.58 -26.98 -21.72
N GLU A 100 11.05 -26.25 -20.71
CA GLU A 100 12.46 -25.88 -20.56
C GLU A 100 13.32 -27.00 -19.96
N LYS A 101 12.75 -28.18 -19.66
CA LYS A 101 13.41 -29.33 -19.02
C LYS A 101 14.20 -28.93 -17.77
N VAL A 102 13.59 -28.10 -16.93
CA VAL A 102 14.22 -27.56 -15.73
C VAL A 102 14.56 -28.66 -14.75
N ASP A 103 15.80 -28.69 -14.27
CA ASP A 103 16.21 -29.56 -13.15
C ASP A 103 15.63 -29.01 -11.82
N ALA A 104 14.65 -29.71 -11.29
CA ALA A 104 13.95 -29.32 -10.07
C ALA A 104 14.75 -29.61 -8.77
N SER A 105 15.97 -30.17 -8.85
CA SER A 105 16.80 -30.50 -7.69
C SER A 105 17.18 -29.25 -6.86
N MET A 106 17.26 -28.08 -7.52
CA MET A 106 17.55 -26.80 -6.88
C MET A 106 16.34 -25.87 -6.93
N LEU A 107 16.01 -25.24 -5.77
CA LEU A 107 14.88 -24.34 -5.65
C LEU A 107 14.93 -23.14 -6.61
N ILE A 108 16.11 -22.65 -6.96
CA ILE A 108 16.28 -21.49 -7.85
C ILE A 108 16.15 -21.81 -9.33
N ASN A 109 16.14 -23.11 -9.68
CA ASN A 109 16.00 -23.52 -11.07
C ASN A 109 14.54 -23.33 -11.55
N GLY A 110 14.40 -22.80 -12.77
CA GLY A 110 13.11 -22.57 -13.39
C GLY A 110 12.29 -21.46 -12.73
N ARG A 111 10.98 -21.51 -12.96
CA ARG A 111 10.03 -20.57 -12.38
C ARG A 111 9.39 -21.15 -11.14
N LYS A 112 9.19 -20.29 -10.12
CA LYS A 112 8.49 -20.63 -8.89
C LYS A 112 7.74 -19.40 -8.36
N MET A 113 6.70 -19.63 -7.60
CA MET A 113 6.04 -18.56 -6.84
C MET A 113 6.85 -18.21 -5.60
N THR A 114 6.74 -16.97 -5.16
CA THR A 114 7.24 -16.50 -3.88
C THR A 114 6.07 -16.07 -3.00
N ASN A 115 6.21 -16.21 -1.69
CA ASN A 115 5.18 -15.81 -0.73
C ASN A 115 4.81 -14.33 -0.87
N ILE A 116 5.79 -13.44 -1.07
CA ILE A 116 5.54 -12.02 -1.28
C ILE A 116 4.84 -11.73 -2.62
N GLY A 117 5.10 -12.53 -3.65
CA GLY A 117 4.40 -12.44 -4.93
C GLY A 117 2.92 -12.78 -4.77
N VAL A 118 2.62 -13.87 -4.06
CA VAL A 118 1.25 -14.30 -3.77
C VAL A 118 0.55 -13.26 -2.87
N PHE A 119 1.22 -12.76 -1.83
CA PHE A 119 0.68 -11.71 -0.96
C PHE A 119 0.30 -10.44 -1.73
N ARG A 120 1.14 -9.98 -2.67
CA ARG A 120 0.81 -8.82 -3.50
C ARG A 120 -0.49 -9.02 -4.26
N ILE A 121 -0.66 -10.17 -4.89
CA ILE A 121 -1.90 -10.50 -5.63
C ILE A 121 -3.09 -10.57 -4.68
N TYR A 122 -2.91 -11.16 -3.50
CA TYR A 122 -3.95 -11.17 -2.48
C TYR A 122 -4.43 -9.77 -2.11
N VAL A 123 -3.48 -8.87 -1.81
CA VAL A 123 -3.81 -7.48 -1.46
C VAL A 123 -4.47 -6.76 -2.64
N GLU A 124 -4.01 -6.98 -3.88
CA GLU A 124 -4.62 -6.38 -5.07
C GLU A 124 -6.06 -6.84 -5.27
N MET A 125 -6.33 -8.14 -5.12
CA MET A 125 -7.69 -8.69 -5.19
C MET A 125 -8.56 -8.24 -4.00
N PHE A 126 -7.98 -8.07 -2.81
CA PHE A 126 -8.67 -7.51 -1.65
C PHE A 126 -9.12 -6.08 -1.89
N LEU A 127 -8.26 -5.24 -2.48
CA LEU A 127 -8.61 -3.87 -2.89
C LEU A 127 -9.72 -3.87 -3.96
N ALA A 128 -9.60 -4.74 -4.97
CA ALA A 128 -10.58 -4.85 -6.07
C ALA A 128 -11.98 -5.23 -5.57
N ASN A 129 -12.06 -6.03 -4.50
CA ASN A 129 -13.34 -6.47 -3.92
C ASN A 129 -13.85 -5.55 -2.79
N ASN A 130 -13.11 -4.48 -2.44
CA ASN A 130 -13.53 -3.55 -1.41
C ASN A 130 -14.49 -2.49 -1.98
N SER A 131 -15.69 -2.39 -1.42
CA SER A 131 -16.73 -1.45 -1.87
C SER A 131 -16.34 0.03 -1.78
N ASN A 132 -15.42 0.37 -0.85
CA ASN A 132 -14.93 1.73 -0.63
C ASN A 132 -13.82 2.13 -1.61
N ILE A 133 -13.27 1.19 -2.38
CA ILE A 133 -12.24 1.48 -3.39
C ILE A 133 -12.88 1.73 -4.75
N ASN A 134 -12.41 2.73 -5.45
CA ASN A 134 -12.84 3.04 -6.80
C ASN A 134 -12.01 2.29 -7.85
N ASN A 135 -12.54 1.18 -8.32
CA ASN A 135 -11.89 0.33 -9.31
C ASN A 135 -11.84 0.93 -10.73
N SER A 136 -12.57 2.04 -10.98
CA SER A 136 -12.47 2.78 -12.25
C SER A 136 -11.21 3.64 -12.33
N LEU A 137 -10.55 3.88 -11.20
CA LEU A 137 -9.27 4.58 -11.11
C LEU A 137 -8.14 3.57 -10.93
N THR A 138 -6.92 3.99 -11.27
CA THR A 138 -5.74 3.12 -11.13
C THR A 138 -5.56 2.66 -9.69
N TYR A 139 -5.50 1.35 -9.48
CA TYR A 139 -5.04 0.74 -8.23
C TYR A 139 -3.96 -0.29 -8.53
N MET A 140 -3.02 -0.43 -7.63
CA MET A 140 -1.92 -1.39 -7.75
C MET A 140 -1.29 -1.66 -6.39
N VAL A 141 -0.68 -2.83 -6.28
CA VAL A 141 0.21 -3.20 -5.17
C VAL A 141 1.59 -3.47 -5.75
N ARG A 142 2.58 -2.64 -5.40
CA ARG A 142 3.90 -2.72 -6.00
C ARG A 142 5.03 -2.76 -4.97
N GLN A 143 6.11 -3.39 -5.35
CA GLN A 143 7.36 -3.31 -4.60
C GLN A 143 8.08 -2.01 -4.94
N LEU A 144 8.57 -1.34 -3.92
CA LEU A 144 9.53 -0.24 -4.08
C LEU A 144 10.96 -0.76 -3.88
N GLN A 145 11.93 0.13 -4.03
CA GLN A 145 13.32 -0.21 -3.77
C GLN A 145 13.49 -0.64 -2.30
N PRO A 146 14.20 -1.75 -2.03
CA PRO A 146 14.54 -2.15 -0.68
C PRO A 146 15.31 -1.06 0.07
N THR A 147 15.05 -0.94 1.36
CA THR A 147 15.70 0.01 2.27
C THR A 147 16.25 -0.72 3.49
N GLU A 148 16.92 -0.01 4.38
CA GLU A 148 17.33 -0.51 5.71
C GLU A 148 16.15 -1.00 6.55
N ASN A 149 14.94 -0.49 6.28
CA ASN A 149 13.69 -0.90 6.94
C ASN A 149 12.96 -2.02 6.17
N GLY A 150 13.67 -2.80 5.35
CA GLY A 150 13.10 -3.90 4.59
C GLY A 150 12.61 -3.54 3.20
N LEU A 151 11.73 -4.36 2.63
CA LEU A 151 11.13 -4.20 1.31
C LEU A 151 9.76 -3.53 1.43
N PRO A 152 9.61 -2.28 0.96
CA PRO A 152 8.31 -1.61 0.99
C PRO A 152 7.36 -2.20 -0.06
N ILE A 153 6.18 -2.61 0.38
CA ILE A 153 5.03 -2.95 -0.49
C ILE A 153 4.08 -1.77 -0.44
N GLU A 154 4.04 -0.98 -1.52
CA GLU A 154 3.18 0.19 -1.63
C GLU A 154 1.80 -0.20 -2.13
N ILE A 155 0.81 0.21 -1.39
CA ILE A 155 -0.61 0.17 -1.76
C ILE A 155 -0.97 1.52 -2.36
N TYR A 156 -1.35 1.52 -3.63
CA TYR A 156 -1.80 2.69 -4.36
C TYR A 156 -3.22 2.47 -4.83
N ALA A 157 -4.16 3.24 -4.36
CA ALA A 157 -5.58 3.11 -4.68
C ALA A 157 -6.32 4.44 -4.49
N PHE A 158 -7.61 4.48 -4.85
CA PHE A 158 -8.47 5.64 -4.61
C PHE A 158 -9.70 5.22 -3.82
N SER A 159 -9.90 5.83 -2.65
CA SER A 159 -11.12 5.67 -1.86
C SER A 159 -12.25 6.50 -2.47
N LYS A 160 -13.46 5.91 -2.57
CA LYS A 160 -14.69 6.64 -2.91
C LYS A 160 -15.10 7.63 -1.82
N VAL A 161 -14.74 7.32 -0.56
CA VAL A 161 -14.97 8.19 0.58
C VAL A 161 -13.89 9.26 0.59
N LYS A 162 -14.28 10.52 0.40
CA LYS A 162 -13.35 11.65 0.27
C LYS A 162 -13.31 12.53 1.52
N GLU A 163 -14.39 12.56 2.29
CA GLU A 163 -14.45 13.25 3.58
C GLU A 163 -13.36 12.72 4.52
N TRP A 164 -12.71 13.59 5.27
CA TRP A 164 -11.45 13.27 5.97
C TRP A 164 -11.61 12.12 6.97
N LYS A 165 -12.58 12.23 7.89
CA LYS A 165 -12.78 11.22 8.94
C LYS A 165 -13.13 9.86 8.35
N GLY A 166 -14.04 9.82 7.37
CA GLY A 166 -14.42 8.58 6.69
C GLY A 166 -13.30 7.99 5.87
N PHE A 167 -12.49 8.84 5.20
CA PHE A 167 -11.30 8.41 4.48
C PHE A 167 -10.27 7.75 5.39
N GLU A 168 -9.96 8.36 6.55
CA GLU A 168 -9.01 7.78 7.50
C GLU A 168 -9.52 6.45 8.07
N GLN A 169 -10.84 6.31 8.28
CA GLN A 169 -11.44 5.04 8.70
C GLN A 169 -11.24 3.96 7.62
N VAL A 170 -11.54 4.27 6.36
CA VAL A 170 -11.30 3.33 5.25
C VAL A 170 -9.84 2.91 5.17
N VAL A 171 -8.92 3.87 5.31
CA VAL A 171 -7.48 3.57 5.28
C VAL A 171 -7.07 2.70 6.47
N ALA A 172 -7.56 2.99 7.67
CA ALA A 172 -7.27 2.19 8.87
C ALA A 172 -7.74 0.74 8.68
N ASP A 173 -9.01 0.54 8.31
CA ASP A 173 -9.59 -0.80 8.11
C ASP A 173 -8.81 -1.62 7.05
N LEU A 174 -8.38 -0.97 5.96
CA LEU A 174 -7.56 -1.62 4.93
C LEU A 174 -6.21 -2.07 5.49
N PHE A 175 -5.51 -1.18 6.20
CA PHE A 175 -4.15 -1.48 6.67
C PHE A 175 -4.15 -2.42 7.87
N ASP A 176 -5.15 -2.36 8.75
CA ASP A 176 -5.33 -3.35 9.82
C ASP A 176 -5.47 -4.76 9.24
N HIS A 177 -6.31 -4.92 8.20
CA HIS A 177 -6.47 -6.20 7.52
C HIS A 177 -5.18 -6.66 6.83
N ILE A 178 -4.51 -5.79 6.07
CA ILE A 178 -3.31 -6.12 5.31
C ILE A 178 -2.17 -6.53 6.26
N LEU A 179 -1.99 -5.79 7.36
CA LEU A 179 -0.98 -6.10 8.37
C LEU A 179 -1.26 -7.43 9.07
N ALA A 180 -2.52 -7.70 9.43
CA ALA A 180 -2.94 -8.96 10.04
C ALA A 180 -2.83 -10.14 9.06
N ALA A 181 -2.99 -9.91 7.76
CA ALA A 181 -2.87 -10.96 6.74
C ALA A 181 -1.42 -11.34 6.42
N ALA A 182 -0.44 -10.45 6.57
CA ALA A 182 0.94 -10.71 6.18
C ALA A 182 1.53 -12.00 6.79
N PRO A 183 1.35 -12.32 8.09
CA PRO A 183 1.82 -13.57 8.69
C PRO A 183 1.20 -14.84 8.08
N GLU A 184 -0.02 -14.76 7.54
CA GLU A 184 -0.66 -15.89 6.87
C GLU A 184 0.10 -16.33 5.59
N PHE A 185 0.90 -15.41 5.02
CA PHE A 185 1.80 -15.65 3.90
C PHE A 185 3.24 -15.89 4.36
N GLU A 186 3.48 -16.18 5.64
CA GLU A 186 4.81 -16.37 6.23
C GLU A 186 5.72 -15.14 6.03
N LEU A 187 5.11 -13.95 5.98
CA LEU A 187 5.80 -12.68 5.87
C LEU A 187 5.85 -11.97 7.22
N GLU A 188 7.03 -11.48 7.57
CA GLU A 188 7.23 -10.65 8.75
C GLU A 188 7.22 -9.17 8.35
N VAL A 189 6.36 -8.39 9.00
CA VAL A 189 6.40 -6.93 8.87
C VAL A 189 7.62 -6.41 9.63
N PHE A 190 8.41 -5.56 8.98
CA PHE A 190 9.59 -4.97 9.60
C PHE A 190 9.19 -4.04 10.74
N GLN A 191 9.86 -4.21 11.85
CA GLN A 191 9.83 -3.29 12.99
C GLN A 191 11.24 -3.16 13.56
N ASN A 192 11.57 -2.02 14.12
CA ASN A 192 12.84 -1.85 14.82
C ASN A 192 12.87 -2.78 16.04
N PRO A 193 14.03 -3.40 16.34
CA PRO A 193 14.17 -4.26 17.51
C PRO A 193 13.72 -3.54 18.78
N ALA A 194 12.85 -4.17 19.55
CA ALA A 194 12.45 -3.71 20.87
C ALA A 194 13.32 -4.38 21.96
N GLY A 195 13.30 -3.87 23.18
CA GLY A 195 14.06 -4.45 24.29
C GLY A 195 13.72 -5.92 24.57
N SER A 196 12.48 -6.37 24.25
CA SER A 196 12.05 -7.76 24.32
C SER A 196 12.82 -8.70 23.39
N ASP A 197 13.24 -8.19 22.23
CA ASP A 197 13.91 -9.00 21.19
C ASP A 197 15.34 -9.35 21.62
N PHE A 198 15.98 -8.48 22.40
CA PHE A 198 17.30 -8.74 22.98
C PHE A 198 17.26 -9.76 24.12
N ASN A 199 16.15 -9.87 24.83
CA ASN A 199 16.00 -10.88 25.91
C ASN A 199 15.91 -12.32 25.37
N GLN A 200 15.53 -12.52 24.11
CA GLN A 200 15.51 -13.84 23.46
C GLN A 200 16.91 -14.32 23.04
N LEU A 201 17.90 -13.42 22.97
CA LEU A 201 19.28 -13.76 22.62
C LEU A 201 20.12 -14.17 23.85
N ILE A 202 19.61 -13.97 25.08
CA ILE A 202 20.32 -14.20 26.34
C ILE A 202 19.86 -15.51 27.01
N ASN A 203 18.81 -16.15 26.54
CA ASN A 203 18.30 -17.45 26.95
C ASN A 203 18.59 -18.50 25.87
#